data_117039e5b9c07f3166f95ae9bf3ecc50
#
_entry.id   117039e5b9c07f3166f95ae9bf3ecc50
#
_cell.length_a   1.000
_cell.length_b   1.000
_cell.length_c   1.000
_cell.angle_alpha   90.00
_cell.angle_beta   90.00
_cell.angle_gamma   90.00
#
_symmetry.space_group_name_H-M   'P 1'
#
loop_
_entity.id
_entity.type
_entity.pdbx_description
1 polymer ?
#
loop_
_entity_poly.entity_id
_entity_poly.type
_entity_poly.pdbx_seq_one_letter_code
_entity_poly.pdbx_strand_id
1 'polypeptide(L)'
;MKNNTTAVSPKSVANVRMLTVTAVLSAIAFLLAFIEFPVPLSPSFARMDLSDLPALIGAFACGPMVGVMIEFVKNLLQLLTTSTGGVGELANFLMGGSFALIAGLLYKQNRTRRMAWIACVAASLGMGIVAAAANYFLLLPLFESFMPLDQLIASFGEFIPFIQTKLDVVLYNALPFNFLKGLVVSAVTMLLDQQLSPVLKGTK
;
A
#
# COMPACT_ATOMS: atom_id res chain seq x y z
N MET A 1 -21.65 -31.36 39.33
CA MET A 1 -20.68 -30.53 38.63
C MET A 1 -21.34 -29.96 37.40
N LYS A 2 -21.69 -28.66 37.40
CA LYS A 2 -22.22 -28.00 36.18
C LYS A 2 -21.04 -27.62 35.30
N ASN A 3 -20.90 -28.24 34.14
CA ASN A 3 -19.97 -27.83 33.11
C ASN A 3 -20.39 -26.46 32.57
N ASN A 4 -19.75 -25.38 33.06
CA ASN A 4 -19.84 -24.07 32.45
C ASN A 4 -19.00 -24.07 31.17
N THR A 5 -19.49 -24.66 30.10
CA THR A 5 -19.01 -24.36 28.75
C THR A 5 -19.49 -22.96 28.42
N THR A 6 -18.64 -21.95 28.65
CA THR A 6 -18.86 -20.58 28.17
C THR A 6 -18.94 -20.61 26.64
N ALA A 7 -20.16 -20.61 26.10
CA ALA A 7 -20.38 -20.51 24.66
C ALA A 7 -19.77 -19.18 24.18
N VAL A 8 -18.69 -19.27 23.38
CA VAL A 8 -18.02 -18.12 22.82
C VAL A 8 -19.01 -17.43 21.86
N SER A 9 -19.26 -16.14 22.09
CA SER A 9 -20.18 -15.36 21.26
C SER A 9 -19.73 -15.35 19.79
N PRO A 10 -20.65 -15.53 18.81
CA PRO A 10 -20.32 -15.46 17.38
C PRO A 10 -19.60 -14.17 16.98
N LYS A 11 -19.89 -13.05 17.66
CA LYS A 11 -19.20 -11.78 17.46
C LYS A 11 -17.71 -11.83 17.88
N SER A 12 -17.40 -12.53 18.98
CA SER A 12 -16.01 -12.66 19.44
C SER A 12 -15.17 -13.53 18.51
N VAL A 13 -15.75 -14.58 17.95
CA VAL A 13 -15.09 -15.45 16.94
C VAL A 13 -14.79 -14.67 15.67
N ALA A 14 -15.73 -13.85 15.18
CA ALA A 14 -15.53 -13.01 14.01
C ALA A 14 -14.42 -11.96 14.23
N ASN A 15 -14.35 -11.36 15.42
CA ASN A 15 -13.33 -10.40 15.78
C ASN A 15 -11.93 -11.05 15.87
N VAL A 16 -11.82 -12.21 16.50
CA VAL A 16 -10.56 -12.97 16.60
C VAL A 16 -10.05 -13.34 15.21
N ARG A 17 -10.93 -13.84 14.35
CA ARG A 17 -10.55 -14.18 12.98
C ARG A 17 -10.05 -12.98 12.21
N MET A 18 -10.72 -11.84 12.29
CA MET A 18 -10.34 -10.60 11.62
C MET A 18 -8.96 -10.13 12.10
N LEU A 19 -8.71 -10.21 13.43
CA LEU A 19 -7.42 -9.88 14.02
C LEU A 19 -6.31 -10.81 13.52
N THR A 20 -6.57 -12.13 13.47
CA THR A 20 -5.61 -13.11 12.98
C THR A 20 -5.26 -12.89 11.50
N VAL A 21 -6.28 -12.65 10.65
CA VAL A 21 -6.06 -12.35 9.23
C VAL A 21 -5.23 -11.06 9.08
N THR A 22 -5.55 -10.01 9.83
CA THR A 22 -4.79 -8.75 9.81
C THR A 22 -3.35 -8.99 10.20
N ALA A 23 -3.08 -9.72 11.29
CA ALA A 23 -1.72 -9.99 11.76
C ALA A 23 -0.90 -10.80 10.73
N VAL A 24 -1.47 -11.87 10.18
CA VAL A 24 -0.80 -12.71 9.18
C VAL A 24 -0.50 -11.92 7.90
N LEU A 25 -1.49 -11.18 7.38
CA LEU A 25 -1.30 -10.37 6.18
C LEU A 25 -0.31 -9.22 6.41
N SER A 26 -0.26 -8.62 7.60
CA SER A 26 0.75 -7.62 7.96
C SER A 26 2.17 -8.19 7.98
N ALA A 27 2.33 -9.40 8.52
CA ALA A 27 3.63 -10.08 8.50
C ALA A 27 4.08 -10.40 7.07
N ILE A 28 3.16 -10.88 6.21
CA ILE A 28 3.46 -11.12 4.79
C ILE A 28 3.81 -9.80 4.09
N ALA A 29 3.05 -8.72 4.33
CA ALA A 29 3.32 -7.40 3.77
C ALA A 29 4.71 -6.90 4.16
N PHE A 30 5.08 -7.04 5.44
CA PHE A 30 6.40 -6.68 5.93
C PHE A 30 7.52 -7.47 5.22
N LEU A 31 7.36 -8.78 5.04
CA LEU A 31 8.35 -9.59 4.31
C LEU A 31 8.44 -9.22 2.82
N LEU A 32 7.31 -8.95 2.17
CA LEU A 32 7.29 -8.52 0.76
C LEU A 32 7.93 -7.15 0.55
N ALA A 33 7.97 -6.29 1.55
CA ALA A 33 8.64 -5.00 1.49
C ALA A 33 10.16 -5.09 1.30
N PHE A 34 10.79 -6.22 1.65
CA PHE A 34 12.22 -6.46 1.38
C PHE A 34 12.49 -6.95 -0.04
N ILE A 35 11.45 -7.34 -0.78
CA ILE A 35 11.57 -7.79 -2.17
C ILE A 35 11.33 -6.59 -3.08
N GLU A 36 12.38 -5.84 -3.32
CA GLU A 36 12.35 -4.60 -4.09
C GLU A 36 12.82 -4.83 -5.53
N PHE A 37 12.14 -4.19 -6.47
CA PHE A 37 12.48 -4.20 -7.88
C PHE A 37 12.90 -2.80 -8.33
N PRO A 38 14.01 -2.64 -9.07
CA PRO A 38 14.36 -1.37 -9.67
C PRO A 38 13.31 -0.97 -10.71
N VAL A 39 12.96 0.31 -10.74
CA VAL A 39 11.99 0.83 -11.70
C VAL A 39 12.73 1.45 -12.87
N PRO A 40 12.41 1.08 -14.11
CA PRO A 40 12.97 1.75 -15.29
C PRO A 40 12.65 3.24 -15.27
N LEU A 41 13.58 4.08 -15.74
CA LEU A 41 13.43 5.54 -15.85
C LEU A 41 13.32 6.28 -14.49
N SER A 42 13.79 5.66 -13.42
CA SER A 42 13.84 6.30 -12.09
C SER A 42 15.22 6.12 -11.47
N PRO A 43 15.68 7.06 -10.61
CA PRO A 43 16.92 6.92 -9.88
C PRO A 43 16.99 5.62 -9.07
N SER A 44 18.18 5.12 -8.78
CA SER A 44 18.43 3.84 -8.13
C SER A 44 17.81 3.68 -6.74
N PHE A 45 17.44 4.78 -6.10
CA PHE A 45 16.73 4.79 -4.82
C PHE A 45 15.21 4.67 -4.95
N ALA A 46 14.64 4.88 -6.15
CA ALA A 46 13.21 4.67 -6.41
C ALA A 46 12.98 3.19 -6.75
N ARG A 47 12.53 2.44 -5.77
CA ARG A 47 12.27 1.00 -5.87
C ARG A 47 10.79 0.70 -5.70
N MET A 48 10.33 -0.33 -6.36
CA MET A 48 8.96 -0.83 -6.26
C MET A 48 8.97 -2.17 -5.53
N ASP A 49 8.01 -2.35 -4.65
CA ASP A 49 7.74 -3.60 -3.95
C ASP A 49 6.27 -4.01 -4.10
N LEU A 50 5.94 -5.22 -3.68
CA LEU A 50 4.58 -5.75 -3.68
C LEU A 50 3.94 -5.80 -2.29
N SER A 51 4.48 -5.03 -1.33
CA SER A 51 4.03 -5.07 0.07
C SER A 51 2.59 -4.55 0.28
N ASP A 52 2.05 -3.78 -0.66
CA ASP A 52 0.67 -3.28 -0.60
C ASP A 52 -0.36 -4.36 -1.04
N LEU A 53 0.10 -5.47 -1.63
CA LEU A 53 -0.75 -6.58 -2.10
C LEU A 53 -1.55 -7.23 -0.96
N PRO A 54 -0.94 -7.63 0.19
CA PRO A 54 -1.70 -8.19 1.30
C PRO A 54 -2.72 -7.21 1.89
N ALA A 55 -2.43 -5.90 1.86
CA ALA A 55 -3.35 -4.87 2.33
C ALA A 55 -4.60 -4.78 1.42
N LEU A 56 -4.41 -4.84 0.10
CA LEU A 56 -5.52 -4.84 -0.85
C LEU A 56 -6.37 -6.12 -0.72
N ILE A 57 -5.75 -7.29 -0.57
CA ILE A 57 -6.44 -8.55 -0.30
C ILE A 57 -7.25 -8.45 1.00
N GLY A 58 -6.66 -7.94 2.09
CA GLY A 58 -7.31 -7.72 3.37
C GLY A 58 -8.50 -6.76 3.26
N ALA A 59 -8.35 -5.68 2.48
CA ALA A 59 -9.42 -4.72 2.22
C ALA A 59 -10.61 -5.34 1.48
N PHE A 60 -10.38 -6.22 0.51
CA PHE A 60 -11.43 -6.91 -0.22
C PHE A 60 -12.10 -8.03 0.58
N ALA A 61 -11.31 -8.80 1.33
CA ALA A 61 -11.82 -9.94 2.10
C ALA A 61 -12.54 -9.52 3.39
N CYS A 62 -11.97 -8.60 4.15
CA CYS A 62 -12.39 -8.25 5.52
C CYS A 62 -12.87 -6.81 5.66
N GLY A 63 -12.65 -5.96 4.64
CA GLY A 63 -13.12 -4.58 4.60
C GLY A 63 -12.00 -3.53 4.64
N PRO A 64 -12.32 -2.28 4.27
CA PRO A 64 -11.33 -1.23 4.03
C PRO A 64 -10.43 -0.94 5.22
N MET A 65 -10.96 -0.94 6.44
CA MET A 65 -10.17 -0.68 7.64
C MET A 65 -9.13 -1.76 7.94
N VAL A 66 -9.41 -3.02 7.53
CA VAL A 66 -8.42 -4.10 7.67
C VAL A 66 -7.23 -3.85 6.75
N GLY A 67 -7.47 -3.42 5.51
CA GLY A 67 -6.38 -3.03 4.61
C GLY A 67 -5.54 -1.88 5.16
N VAL A 68 -6.16 -0.83 5.70
CA VAL A 68 -5.46 0.28 6.34
C VAL A 68 -4.65 -0.18 7.55
N MET A 69 -5.20 -1.09 8.38
CA MET A 69 -4.48 -1.63 9.54
C MET A 69 -3.28 -2.49 9.14
N ILE A 70 -3.38 -3.25 8.04
CA ILE A 70 -2.25 -4.00 7.49
C ILE A 70 -1.13 -3.05 7.08
N GLU A 71 -1.46 -1.97 6.35
CA GLU A 71 -0.50 -0.94 5.97
C GLU A 71 0.13 -0.26 7.21
N PHE A 72 -0.67 0.06 8.20
CA PHE A 72 -0.18 0.66 9.43
C PHE A 72 0.83 -0.24 10.15
N VAL A 73 0.46 -1.51 10.38
CA VAL A 73 1.35 -2.48 11.08
C VAL A 73 2.61 -2.76 10.26
N LYS A 74 2.49 -2.94 8.93
CA LYS A 74 3.64 -3.11 8.04
C LYS A 74 4.64 -1.97 8.18
N ASN A 75 4.18 -0.74 8.04
CA ASN A 75 5.04 0.44 8.09
C ASN A 75 5.59 0.69 9.51
N LEU A 76 4.83 0.35 10.56
CA LEU A 76 5.32 0.39 11.94
C LEU A 76 6.48 -0.60 12.15
N LEU A 77 6.39 -1.81 11.59
CA LEU A 77 7.48 -2.79 11.65
C LEU A 77 8.70 -2.33 10.82
N GLN A 78 8.48 -1.67 9.68
CA GLN A 78 9.56 -1.12 8.86
C GLN A 78 10.37 -0.02 9.55
N LEU A 79 9.80 0.68 10.55
CA LEU A 79 10.55 1.62 11.36
C LEU A 79 11.77 1.00 12.07
N LEU A 80 11.76 -0.32 12.30
CA LEU A 80 12.90 -1.04 12.90
C LEU A 80 14.12 -1.09 11.96
N THR A 81 13.92 -0.92 10.67
CA THR A 81 14.95 -0.99 9.63
C THR A 81 15.03 0.30 8.80
N THR A 82 14.43 1.38 9.30
CA THR A 82 14.34 2.65 8.56
C THR A 82 15.70 3.25 8.22
N SER A 83 15.84 3.73 7.00
CA SER A 83 16.96 4.55 6.54
C SER A 83 16.60 6.05 6.43
N THR A 84 15.30 6.38 6.57
CA THR A 84 14.74 7.72 6.34
C THR A 84 14.24 8.40 7.63
N GLY A 85 14.57 7.82 8.80
CA GLY A 85 14.11 8.33 10.09
C GLY A 85 12.58 8.27 10.27
N GLY A 86 11.89 7.38 9.54
CA GLY A 86 10.44 7.17 9.66
C GLY A 86 9.60 7.96 8.66
N VAL A 87 10.18 8.91 7.91
CA VAL A 87 9.39 9.74 6.97
C VAL A 87 9.01 8.96 5.72
N GLY A 88 9.91 8.10 5.24
CA GLY A 88 9.61 7.18 4.13
C GLY A 88 8.47 6.21 4.47
N GLU A 89 8.50 5.65 5.67
CA GLU A 89 7.47 4.75 6.18
C GLU A 89 6.13 5.46 6.37
N LEU A 90 6.16 6.71 6.85
CA LEU A 90 4.95 7.53 6.95
C LEU A 90 4.37 7.81 5.56
N ALA A 91 5.20 8.21 4.60
CA ALA A 91 4.75 8.44 3.22
C ALA A 91 4.20 7.15 2.59
N ASN A 92 4.87 6.01 2.78
CA ASN A 92 4.41 4.71 2.29
C ASN A 92 3.07 4.30 2.93
N PHE A 93 2.91 4.54 4.24
CA PHE A 93 1.62 4.33 4.92
C PHE A 93 0.50 5.21 4.33
N LEU A 94 0.76 6.49 4.07
CA LEU A 94 -0.23 7.39 3.47
C LEU A 94 -0.64 6.91 2.07
N MET A 95 0.32 6.49 1.26
CA MET A 95 0.09 5.98 -0.10
C MET A 95 -0.65 4.63 -0.08
N GLY A 96 -0.09 3.62 0.59
CA GLY A 96 -0.68 2.27 0.66
C GLY A 96 -1.99 2.24 1.44
N GLY A 97 -2.08 3.01 2.54
CA GLY A 97 -3.30 3.14 3.33
C GLY A 97 -4.45 3.79 2.54
N SER A 98 -4.18 4.86 1.78
CA SER A 98 -5.18 5.48 0.90
C SER A 98 -5.61 4.54 -0.23
N PHE A 99 -4.66 3.80 -0.82
CA PHE A 99 -4.93 2.79 -1.83
C PHE A 99 -5.87 1.69 -1.31
N ALA A 100 -5.54 1.06 -0.18
CA ALA A 100 -6.36 0.03 0.43
C ALA A 100 -7.74 0.55 0.88
N LEU A 101 -7.78 1.79 1.42
CA LEU A 101 -9.03 2.43 1.85
C LEU A 101 -9.98 2.68 0.68
N ILE A 102 -9.49 3.34 -0.38
CA ILE A 102 -10.31 3.67 -1.56
C ILE A 102 -10.80 2.39 -2.23
N ALA A 103 -9.90 1.43 -2.48
CA ALA A 103 -10.26 0.14 -3.08
C ALA A 103 -11.32 -0.61 -2.26
N GLY A 104 -11.11 -0.70 -0.95
CA GLY A 104 -12.02 -1.39 -0.04
C GLY A 104 -13.39 -0.72 0.08
N LEU A 105 -13.44 0.63 0.14
CA LEU A 105 -14.69 1.38 0.21
C LEU A 105 -15.53 1.21 -1.06
N LEU A 106 -14.93 1.32 -2.23
CA LEU A 106 -15.62 1.16 -3.50
C LEU A 106 -16.09 -0.28 -3.70
N TYR A 107 -15.24 -1.26 -3.41
CA TYR A 107 -15.59 -2.68 -3.53
C TYR A 107 -16.68 -3.11 -2.56
N LYS A 108 -16.74 -2.50 -1.36
CA LYS A 108 -17.77 -2.79 -0.36
C LYS A 108 -19.18 -2.45 -0.85
N GLN A 109 -19.34 -1.46 -1.75
CA GLN A 109 -20.65 -1.04 -2.27
C GLN A 109 -21.28 -2.12 -3.17
N ASN A 110 -20.44 -2.75 -4.02
CA ASN A 110 -20.89 -3.79 -4.92
C ASN A 110 -19.77 -4.81 -5.14
N ARG A 111 -19.89 -5.99 -4.52
CA ARG A 111 -18.85 -7.04 -4.49
C ARG A 111 -18.82 -7.87 -5.78
N THR A 112 -18.79 -7.19 -6.93
CA THR A 112 -18.66 -7.83 -8.24
C THR A 112 -17.22 -7.72 -8.74
N ARG A 113 -16.82 -8.64 -9.61
CA ARG A 113 -15.49 -8.62 -10.25
C ARG A 113 -15.26 -7.34 -11.06
N ARG A 114 -16.31 -6.83 -11.72
CA ARG A 114 -16.24 -5.56 -12.46
C ARG A 114 -15.95 -4.39 -11.50
N MET A 115 -16.63 -4.36 -10.35
CA MET A 115 -16.43 -3.32 -9.35
C MET A 115 -15.04 -3.41 -8.71
N ALA A 116 -14.50 -4.62 -8.52
CA ALA A 116 -13.12 -4.80 -8.03
C ALA A 116 -12.10 -4.12 -8.96
N TRP A 117 -12.22 -4.30 -10.30
CA TRP A 117 -11.36 -3.62 -11.26
C TRP A 117 -11.52 -2.10 -11.22
N ILE A 118 -12.75 -1.60 -11.18
CA ILE A 118 -13.02 -0.14 -11.08
C ILE A 118 -12.43 0.41 -9.79
N ALA A 119 -12.61 -0.30 -8.68
CA ALA A 119 -12.06 0.08 -7.38
C ALA A 119 -10.53 0.12 -7.39
N CYS A 120 -9.89 -0.86 -8.02
CA CYS A 120 -8.43 -0.91 -8.18
C CYS A 120 -7.89 0.28 -8.99
N VAL A 121 -8.50 0.59 -10.14
CA VAL A 121 -8.06 1.72 -10.98
C VAL A 121 -8.26 3.05 -10.25
N ALA A 122 -9.43 3.26 -9.62
CA ALA A 122 -9.70 4.47 -8.86
C ALA A 122 -8.77 4.61 -7.64
N ALA A 123 -8.46 3.50 -6.96
CA ALA A 123 -7.53 3.49 -5.84
C ALA A 123 -6.09 3.78 -6.30
N SER A 124 -5.67 3.26 -7.45
CA SER A 124 -4.35 3.56 -8.03
C SER A 124 -4.21 5.05 -8.38
N LEU A 125 -5.25 5.68 -8.91
CA LEU A 125 -5.29 7.13 -9.12
C LEU A 125 -5.19 7.89 -7.80
N GLY A 126 -5.97 7.49 -6.80
CA GLY A 126 -5.93 8.08 -5.46
C GLY A 126 -4.54 7.94 -4.82
N MET A 127 -3.90 6.78 -4.94
CA MET A 127 -2.53 6.54 -4.48
C MET A 127 -1.54 7.48 -5.17
N GLY A 128 -1.64 7.66 -6.50
CA GLY A 128 -0.79 8.59 -7.25
C GLY A 128 -0.93 10.03 -6.77
N ILE A 129 -2.16 10.50 -6.51
CA ILE A 129 -2.44 11.85 -5.99
C ILE A 129 -1.85 12.02 -4.57
N VAL A 130 -2.08 11.04 -3.69
CA VAL A 130 -1.51 11.07 -2.33
C VAL A 130 0.01 11.02 -2.37
N ALA A 131 0.57 10.22 -3.28
CA ALA A 131 2.02 10.16 -3.49
C ALA A 131 2.58 11.49 -3.98
N ALA A 132 1.90 12.17 -4.90
CA ALA A 132 2.28 13.50 -5.37
C ALA A 132 2.34 14.49 -4.20
N ALA A 133 1.31 14.52 -3.37
CA ALA A 133 1.25 15.38 -2.20
C ALA A 133 2.34 15.00 -1.16
N ALA A 134 2.48 13.72 -0.82
CA ALA A 134 3.47 13.26 0.14
C ALA A 134 4.91 13.54 -0.34
N ASN A 135 5.20 13.36 -1.62
CA ASN A 135 6.51 13.71 -2.18
C ASN A 135 6.77 15.22 -2.10
N TYR A 136 5.80 16.04 -2.49
CA TYR A 136 5.97 17.49 -2.52
C TYR A 136 6.16 18.10 -1.13
N PHE A 137 5.35 17.68 -0.15
CA PHE A 137 5.30 18.28 1.18
C PHE A 137 6.15 17.57 2.24
N LEU A 138 6.44 16.28 2.07
CA LEU A 138 7.19 15.48 3.05
C LEU A 138 8.56 15.03 2.54
N LEU A 139 8.56 14.22 1.46
CA LEU A 139 9.78 13.51 1.05
C LEU A 139 10.83 14.46 0.46
N LEU A 140 10.45 15.31 -0.50
CA LEU A 140 11.42 16.23 -1.12
C LEU A 140 12.03 17.23 -0.11
N PRO A 141 11.25 17.86 0.80
CA PRO A 141 11.84 18.68 1.86
C PRO A 141 12.76 17.90 2.82
N LEU A 142 12.46 16.63 3.08
CA LEU A 142 13.33 15.79 3.88
C LEU A 142 14.65 15.50 3.15
N PHE A 143 14.57 15.09 1.89
CA PHE A 143 15.77 14.81 1.08
C PHE A 143 16.65 16.05 0.91
N GLU A 144 16.06 17.24 0.87
CA GLU A 144 16.78 18.52 0.85
C GLU A 144 17.68 18.71 2.07
N SER A 145 17.35 18.08 3.21
CA SER A 145 18.20 18.09 4.42
C SER A 145 19.46 17.23 4.30
N PHE A 146 19.51 16.30 3.36
CA PHE A 146 20.63 15.38 3.13
C PHE A 146 21.40 15.69 1.85
N MET A 147 20.75 16.29 0.86
CA MET A 147 21.29 16.57 -0.47
C MET A 147 20.69 17.86 -1.01
N PRO A 148 21.50 18.78 -1.61
CA PRO A 148 20.96 19.97 -2.26
C PRO A 148 19.87 19.62 -3.28
N LEU A 149 18.78 20.38 -3.28
CA LEU A 149 17.63 20.14 -4.14
C LEU A 149 17.99 20.07 -5.63
N ASP A 150 18.93 20.90 -6.06
CA ASP A 150 19.41 20.92 -7.46
C ASP A 150 20.07 19.59 -7.86
N GLN A 151 20.83 18.96 -6.97
CA GLN A 151 21.43 17.64 -7.22
C GLN A 151 20.37 16.55 -7.24
N LEU A 152 19.37 16.67 -6.37
CA LEU A 152 18.24 15.74 -6.35
C LEU A 152 17.45 15.83 -7.67
N ILE A 153 17.10 17.03 -8.12
CA ILE A 153 16.42 17.27 -9.40
C ILE A 153 17.26 16.78 -10.57
N ALA A 154 18.57 17.06 -10.57
CA ALA A 154 19.49 16.59 -11.60
C ALA A 154 19.52 15.07 -11.73
N SER A 155 19.49 14.34 -10.59
CA SER A 155 19.45 12.86 -10.59
C SER A 155 18.19 12.28 -11.25
N PHE A 156 17.05 12.98 -11.16
CA PHE A 156 15.84 12.61 -11.91
C PHE A 156 15.93 13.05 -13.37
N GLY A 157 16.55 14.21 -13.62
CA GLY A 157 16.75 14.76 -14.97
C GLY A 157 17.62 13.88 -15.87
N GLU A 158 18.54 13.10 -15.31
CA GLU A 158 19.34 12.12 -16.06
C GLU A 158 18.46 11.04 -16.74
N PHE A 159 17.34 10.68 -16.13
CA PHE A 159 16.41 9.69 -16.65
C PHE A 159 15.25 10.32 -17.42
N ILE A 160 14.81 11.50 -17.00
CA ILE A 160 13.67 12.21 -17.57
C ILE A 160 14.11 13.68 -17.82
N PRO A 161 14.54 14.03 -19.04
CA PRO A 161 15.09 15.36 -19.34
C PRO A 161 14.16 16.55 -19.11
N PHE A 162 12.87 16.31 -18.98
CA PHE A 162 11.86 17.36 -18.73
C PHE A 162 11.79 17.78 -17.25
N ILE A 163 12.45 17.06 -16.34
CA ILE A 163 12.43 17.36 -14.91
C ILE A 163 13.47 18.45 -14.63
N GLN A 164 12.99 19.65 -14.33
CA GLN A 164 13.80 20.82 -13.99
C GLN A 164 13.41 21.47 -12.67
N THR A 165 12.22 21.17 -12.17
CA THR A 165 11.69 21.73 -10.93
C THR A 165 11.20 20.65 -9.97
N LYS A 166 11.04 21.02 -8.70
CA LYS A 166 10.45 20.16 -7.67
C LYS A 166 9.05 19.64 -8.09
N LEU A 167 8.27 20.48 -8.77
CA LEU A 167 6.95 20.10 -9.25
C LEU A 167 7.03 19.05 -10.37
N ASP A 168 8.04 19.18 -11.25
CA ASP A 168 8.24 18.21 -12.33
C ASP A 168 8.59 16.82 -11.79
N VAL A 169 9.42 16.73 -10.75
CA VAL A 169 9.70 15.44 -10.06
C VAL A 169 8.40 14.79 -9.61
N VAL A 170 7.50 15.57 -9.02
CA VAL A 170 6.21 15.05 -8.53
C VAL A 170 5.30 14.61 -9.67
N LEU A 171 5.15 15.44 -10.71
CA LEU A 171 4.20 15.19 -11.81
C LEU A 171 4.69 14.12 -12.78
N TYR A 172 5.99 14.09 -13.09
CA TYR A 172 6.55 13.19 -14.11
C TYR A 172 7.17 11.91 -13.51
N ASN A 173 7.42 11.87 -12.21
CA ASN A 173 7.96 10.69 -11.55
C ASN A 173 7.01 10.17 -10.45
N ALA A 174 6.80 10.90 -9.35
CA ALA A 174 6.09 10.37 -8.19
C ALA A 174 4.64 9.94 -8.49
N LEU A 175 3.89 10.76 -9.21
CA LEU A 175 2.49 10.48 -9.56
C LEU A 175 2.37 9.27 -10.50
N PRO A 176 3.01 9.24 -11.69
CA PRO A 176 2.87 8.12 -12.61
C PRO A 176 3.48 6.83 -12.06
N PHE A 177 4.57 6.92 -11.31
CA PHE A 177 5.18 5.78 -10.66
C PHE A 177 4.22 5.09 -9.68
N ASN A 178 3.62 5.83 -8.75
CA ASN A 178 2.71 5.26 -7.75
C ASN A 178 1.37 4.82 -8.37
N PHE A 179 0.89 5.51 -9.40
CA PHE A 179 -0.24 5.05 -10.20
C PHE A 179 0.06 3.68 -10.85
N LEU A 180 1.22 3.55 -11.47
CA LEU A 180 1.65 2.28 -12.09
C LEU A 180 1.86 1.18 -11.03
N LYS A 181 2.50 1.50 -9.89
CA LYS A 181 2.62 0.57 -8.75
C LYS A 181 1.26 0.06 -8.32
N GLY A 182 0.28 0.94 -8.14
CA GLY A 182 -1.08 0.57 -7.78
C GLY A 182 -1.74 -0.34 -8.81
N LEU A 183 -1.55 -0.10 -10.11
CA LEU A 183 -2.07 -0.97 -11.17
C LEU A 183 -1.41 -2.35 -11.16
N VAL A 184 -0.10 -2.44 -10.98
CA VAL A 184 0.63 -3.71 -10.90
C VAL A 184 0.16 -4.52 -9.70
N VAL A 185 0.11 -3.91 -8.51
CA VAL A 185 -0.41 -4.54 -7.29
C VAL A 185 -1.84 -5.00 -7.49
N SER A 186 -2.68 -4.19 -8.13
CA SER A 186 -4.08 -4.53 -8.44
C SER A 186 -4.17 -5.74 -9.36
N ALA A 187 -3.38 -5.79 -10.43
CA ALA A 187 -3.38 -6.91 -11.37
C ALA A 187 -3.00 -8.23 -10.67
N VAL A 188 -1.92 -8.20 -9.88
CA VAL A 188 -1.48 -9.37 -9.10
C VAL A 188 -2.55 -9.79 -8.07
N THR A 189 -3.14 -8.82 -7.36
CA THR A 189 -4.21 -9.08 -6.38
C THR A 189 -5.41 -9.75 -7.04
N MET A 190 -5.85 -9.26 -8.19
CA MET A 190 -7.01 -9.81 -8.91
C MET A 190 -6.77 -11.24 -9.41
N LEU A 191 -5.53 -11.62 -9.68
CA LEU A 191 -5.15 -13.00 -10.00
C LEU A 191 -5.20 -13.91 -8.76
N LEU A 192 -4.72 -13.40 -7.62
CA LEU A 192 -4.64 -14.16 -6.37
C LEU A 192 -5.96 -14.21 -5.60
N ASP A 193 -6.80 -13.16 -5.66
CA ASP A 193 -8.06 -13.07 -4.91
C ASP A 193 -9.01 -14.24 -5.25
N GLN A 194 -8.98 -14.72 -6.49
CA GLN A 194 -9.78 -15.87 -6.89
C GLN A 194 -9.46 -17.15 -6.09
N GLN A 195 -8.19 -17.29 -5.68
CA GLN A 195 -7.72 -18.47 -4.93
C GLN A 195 -7.80 -18.25 -3.41
N LEU A 196 -7.57 -17.04 -2.94
CA LEU A 196 -7.47 -16.71 -1.52
C LEU A 196 -8.81 -16.29 -0.89
N SER A 197 -9.71 -15.68 -1.66
CA SER A 197 -10.99 -15.16 -1.15
C SER A 197 -11.85 -16.23 -0.45
N PRO A 198 -11.99 -17.48 -0.93
CA PRO A 198 -12.73 -18.54 -0.23
C PRO A 198 -12.11 -18.88 1.13
N VAL A 199 -10.78 -18.92 1.21
CA VAL A 199 -10.03 -19.22 2.43
C VAL A 199 -10.20 -18.11 3.46
N LEU A 200 -10.05 -16.86 3.02
CA LEU A 200 -10.13 -15.69 3.89
C LEU A 200 -11.55 -15.41 4.38
N LYS A 201 -12.58 -15.64 3.56
CA LYS A 201 -13.99 -15.46 3.92
C LYS A 201 -14.57 -16.64 4.72
N GLY A 202 -13.89 -17.79 4.71
CA GLY A 202 -14.34 -19.01 5.43
C GLY A 202 -15.58 -19.66 4.86
N THR A 203 -15.89 -19.42 3.61
CA THR A 203 -16.87 -20.16 2.84
C THR A 203 -16.18 -21.39 2.25
N LYS A 204 -16.55 -22.57 2.72
CA LYS A 204 -16.29 -23.84 2.03
C LYS A 204 -17.24 -23.96 0.86
#